data_f554df8273a0a40733b5190587d86d7f
#
_entry.id   f554df8273a0a40733b5190587d86d7f
#
_cell.length_a   1.000
_cell.length_b   1.000
_cell.length_c   1.000
_cell.angle_alpha   90.00
_cell.angle_beta   90.00
_cell.angle_gamma   90.00
#
_symmetry.space_group_name_H-M   'P 1'
#
loop_
_entity.id
_entity.type
_entity.pdbx_description
1 polymer ?
#
loop_
_entity_poly.entity_id
_entity_poly.type
_entity_poly.pdbx_seq_one_letter_code
_entity_poly.pdbx_strand_id
1 'polypeptide(L)'
;MVTIQLCCKRSPEIKAADRSASYRHFAAEQLTVAATNTEKVLGQPDTRQARIAILVLGMHRSGTSALARLLGWPGAALPGDAIEAHSDNVKGYWESAAIVKADDQLLRVARSSWFDPRPLDLSRLEPSALRSRKDRIWEAVTAAFGDAPLIAIKDPRQCRFVPTIIETLAEHGMASRAVLMLRSPQAVARSIATRDDTTIAFAQLLWLRHMMEAERATRGLARAVVSFEAMLDGWRYTAAKLLPLTGGMLPEGETAAAIDSFLDPALRHHAEDGPSGLEEPLAGIVAAVRDGLWALAERDDADSRAALDVAYARLEALPWLADDIIHDELRHRRTGESEAVAVPAEPQPVIAPPRQSMPAPTPGQAEAVAMIRDSGLFDVAWYLDSYPDVADSGLDPIEHYLTIGAAKGYNPHPLFDTGFYARQMARRLAAGGAPA
;
A
#
# COMPACT_ATOMS: atom_id res chain seq x y z
N MET A 1 20.13 -39.20 -25.88
CA MET A 1 19.01 -38.80 -26.70
C MET A 1 17.77 -39.49 -26.18
N VAL A 2 16.96 -38.83 -25.34
CA VAL A 2 15.61 -39.26 -24.98
C VAL A 2 14.76 -38.00 -25.05
N THR A 3 13.87 -37.96 -26.03
CA THR A 3 12.96 -36.87 -26.34
C THR A 3 11.74 -36.97 -25.42
N ILE A 4 11.52 -36.00 -24.55
CA ILE A 4 10.27 -35.90 -23.76
C ILE A 4 9.31 -34.99 -24.55
N GLN A 5 8.27 -35.59 -25.07
CA GLN A 5 7.18 -34.97 -25.79
C GLN A 5 6.14 -34.47 -24.77
N LEU A 6 6.05 -33.15 -24.57
CA LEU A 6 5.02 -32.51 -23.74
C LEU A 6 3.68 -32.52 -24.49
N CYS A 7 2.75 -33.28 -23.98
CA CYS A 7 1.36 -33.35 -24.46
C CYS A 7 0.53 -32.22 -23.82
N CYS A 8 0.30 -31.12 -24.56
CA CYS A 8 -0.64 -30.07 -24.19
C CYS A 8 -2.07 -30.61 -24.34
N LYS A 9 -2.70 -31.01 -23.23
CA LYS A 9 -4.16 -31.28 -23.20
C LYS A 9 -4.88 -29.97 -22.84
N ARG A 10 -5.71 -29.51 -23.76
CA ARG A 10 -6.69 -28.43 -23.57
C ARG A 10 -7.64 -28.80 -22.42
N SER A 11 -7.82 -27.87 -21.47
CA SER A 11 -8.82 -28.00 -20.40
C SER A 11 -10.23 -27.93 -20.98
N PRO A 12 -11.17 -28.80 -20.56
CA PRO A 12 -12.56 -28.74 -21.02
C PRO A 12 -13.28 -27.56 -20.34
N GLU A 13 -14.10 -26.85 -21.08
CA GLU A 13 -15.05 -25.85 -20.60
C GLU A 13 -16.03 -26.47 -19.60
N ILE A 14 -15.91 -26.11 -18.32
CA ILE A 14 -16.84 -26.52 -17.26
C ILE A 14 -18.06 -25.62 -17.33
N LYS A 15 -19.25 -26.18 -17.63
CA LYS A 15 -20.52 -25.47 -17.69
C LYS A 15 -20.93 -24.92 -16.32
N ALA A 16 -21.59 -23.76 -16.30
CA ALA A 16 -21.97 -23.01 -15.09
C ALA A 16 -22.79 -23.81 -14.03
N ALA A 17 -23.52 -24.84 -14.44
CA ALA A 17 -24.31 -25.70 -13.54
C ALA A 17 -23.45 -26.61 -12.63
N ASP A 18 -22.25 -26.99 -13.08
CA ASP A 18 -21.36 -27.89 -12.35
C ASP A 18 -20.59 -27.14 -11.24
N ARG A 19 -20.44 -25.83 -11.38
CA ARG A 19 -19.79 -24.97 -10.40
C ARG A 19 -20.59 -24.82 -9.08
N SER A 20 -21.94 -24.91 -9.16
CA SER A 20 -22.79 -24.76 -7.95
C SER A 20 -22.79 -26.01 -7.04
N ALA A 21 -22.54 -27.19 -7.59
CA ALA A 21 -22.43 -28.44 -6.82
C ALA A 21 -21.06 -28.56 -6.14
N SER A 22 -19.98 -28.23 -6.86
CA SER A 22 -18.62 -28.14 -6.30
C SER A 22 -18.52 -27.08 -5.20
N TYR A 23 -19.27 -26.02 -5.31
CA TYR A 23 -19.36 -24.93 -4.33
C TYR A 23 -19.98 -25.37 -3.00
N ARG A 24 -21.06 -26.16 -3.02
CA ARG A 24 -21.71 -26.68 -1.81
C ARG A 24 -20.83 -27.71 -1.09
N HIS A 25 -20.12 -28.51 -1.84
CA HIS A 25 -19.20 -29.52 -1.26
C HIS A 25 -18.00 -28.86 -0.59
N PHE A 26 -17.38 -27.87 -1.24
CA PHE A 26 -16.26 -27.09 -0.68
C PHE A 26 -16.66 -26.30 0.59
N ALA A 27 -17.84 -25.67 0.59
CA ALA A 27 -18.34 -24.95 1.77
C ALA A 27 -18.60 -25.90 2.95
N ALA A 28 -19.11 -27.10 2.69
CA ALA A 28 -19.34 -28.12 3.72
C ALA A 28 -18.03 -28.67 4.32
N GLU A 29 -17.01 -28.91 3.49
CA GLU A 29 -15.69 -29.37 3.97
C GLU A 29 -15.00 -28.30 4.82
N GLN A 30 -15.04 -27.02 4.41
CA GLN A 30 -14.45 -25.91 5.18
C GLN A 30 -15.15 -25.70 6.52
N LEU A 31 -16.47 -25.89 6.60
CA LEU A 31 -17.23 -25.82 7.85
C LEU A 31 -16.85 -26.98 8.80
N THR A 32 -16.58 -28.16 8.27
CA THR A 32 -16.16 -29.33 9.06
C THR A 32 -14.73 -29.16 9.60
N VAL A 33 -13.80 -28.62 8.80
CA VAL A 33 -12.42 -28.32 9.21
C VAL A 33 -12.37 -27.18 10.24
N ALA A 34 -13.23 -26.17 10.10
CA ALA A 34 -13.35 -25.08 11.06
C ALA A 34 -13.86 -25.57 12.42
N ALA A 35 -14.85 -26.47 12.44
CA ALA A 35 -15.38 -27.03 13.67
C ALA A 35 -14.36 -27.89 14.43
N THR A 36 -13.57 -28.72 13.73
CA THR A 36 -12.54 -29.58 14.34
C THR A 36 -11.31 -28.81 14.86
N ASN A 37 -10.97 -27.66 14.27
CA ASN A 37 -9.88 -26.81 14.76
C ASN A 37 -10.29 -25.94 15.95
N THR A 38 -11.58 -25.62 16.11
CA THR A 38 -12.08 -24.82 17.24
C THR A 38 -12.03 -25.60 18.56
N GLU A 39 -12.23 -26.92 18.53
CA GLU A 39 -12.17 -27.76 19.76
C GLU A 39 -10.75 -27.90 20.33
N LYS A 40 -9.70 -27.68 19.55
CA LYS A 40 -8.30 -27.90 19.97
C LYS A 40 -7.65 -26.69 20.66
N VAL A 41 -8.29 -25.53 20.69
CA VAL A 41 -7.75 -24.25 21.22
C VAL A 41 -8.48 -23.79 22.51
N LEU A 42 -9.51 -24.47 22.97
CA LEU A 42 -10.27 -24.07 24.15
C LEU A 42 -9.63 -24.57 25.47
N GLY A 43 -8.56 -23.92 25.91
CA GLY A 43 -8.32 -23.67 27.32
C GLY A 43 -9.36 -22.66 27.82
N GLN A 44 -9.96 -22.87 29.01
CA GLN A 44 -11.11 -22.18 29.60
C GLN A 44 -11.32 -20.72 29.20
N PRO A 45 -12.56 -20.31 28.83
CA PRO A 45 -12.81 -18.96 28.33
C PRO A 45 -12.82 -17.94 29.47
N ASP A 46 -11.90 -16.98 29.40
CA ASP A 46 -12.13 -15.65 29.97
C ASP A 46 -13.30 -15.06 29.17
N THR A 47 -14.41 -14.72 29.84
CA THR A 47 -15.73 -14.43 29.26
C THR A 47 -15.82 -13.08 28.53
N ARG A 48 -14.71 -12.45 28.15
CA ARG A 48 -14.66 -11.36 27.19
C ARG A 48 -14.33 -11.93 25.82
N GLN A 49 -15.33 -12.01 24.96
CA GLN A 49 -15.14 -12.34 23.55
C GLN A 49 -14.07 -11.40 22.99
N ALA A 50 -12.89 -11.94 22.65
CA ALA A 50 -11.76 -11.14 22.18
C ALA A 50 -12.21 -10.35 20.94
N ARG A 51 -12.01 -9.04 20.94
CA ARG A 51 -12.26 -8.18 19.77
C ARG A 51 -11.33 -8.59 18.64
N ILE A 52 -11.81 -8.53 17.40
CA ILE A 52 -11.08 -9.00 16.22
C ILE A 52 -11.01 -7.85 15.20
N ALA A 53 -9.80 -7.59 14.71
CA ALA A 53 -9.58 -6.72 13.56
C ALA A 53 -9.18 -7.56 12.33
N ILE A 54 -9.89 -7.41 11.24
CA ILE A 54 -9.52 -7.95 9.93
C ILE A 54 -8.77 -6.87 9.17
N LEU A 55 -7.48 -7.06 8.95
CA LEU A 55 -6.64 -6.17 8.15
C LEU A 55 -6.85 -6.47 6.67
N VAL A 56 -7.39 -5.51 5.93
CA VAL A 56 -7.61 -5.58 4.48
C VAL A 56 -6.39 -5.00 3.78
N LEU A 57 -5.48 -5.87 3.37
CA LEU A 57 -4.17 -5.52 2.82
C LEU A 57 -4.13 -5.73 1.31
N GLY A 58 -3.38 -4.90 0.64
CA GLY A 58 -3.18 -4.93 -0.81
C GLY A 58 -2.75 -3.56 -1.31
N MET A 59 -2.05 -3.50 -2.42
CA MET A 59 -1.62 -2.23 -3.02
C MET A 59 -2.84 -1.37 -3.38
N HIS A 60 -2.69 -0.07 -3.35
CA HIS A 60 -3.68 0.86 -3.90
C HIS A 60 -4.15 0.38 -5.28
N ARG A 61 -5.42 0.59 -5.61
CA ARG A 61 -6.04 0.18 -6.88
C ARG A 61 -6.20 -1.35 -7.08
N SER A 62 -5.95 -2.16 -6.04
CA SER A 62 -6.16 -3.63 -6.09
C SER A 62 -7.59 -4.09 -5.79
N GLY A 63 -8.54 -3.17 -5.55
CA GLY A 63 -9.92 -3.54 -5.21
C GLY A 63 -10.16 -3.74 -3.70
N THR A 64 -9.24 -3.29 -2.84
CA THR A 64 -9.37 -3.36 -1.38
C THR A 64 -10.63 -2.67 -0.85
N SER A 65 -11.11 -1.60 -1.50
CA SER A 65 -12.38 -0.94 -1.14
C SER A 65 -13.59 -1.85 -1.34
N ALA A 66 -13.64 -2.57 -2.46
CA ALA A 66 -14.72 -3.52 -2.73
C ALA A 66 -14.69 -4.70 -1.74
N LEU A 67 -13.49 -5.18 -1.40
CA LEU A 67 -13.30 -6.23 -0.39
C LEU A 67 -13.72 -5.77 1.02
N ALA A 68 -13.34 -4.56 1.44
CA ALA A 68 -13.77 -4.01 2.72
C ALA A 68 -15.30 -3.93 2.81
N ARG A 69 -15.95 -3.47 1.75
CA ARG A 69 -17.42 -3.44 1.67
C ARG A 69 -18.02 -4.86 1.74
N LEU A 70 -17.40 -5.84 1.06
CA LEU A 70 -17.84 -7.24 1.11
C LEU A 70 -17.76 -7.81 2.54
N LEU A 71 -16.74 -7.47 3.32
CA LEU A 71 -16.60 -7.86 4.73
C LEU A 71 -17.65 -7.20 5.63
N GLY A 72 -18.14 -6.03 5.27
CA GLY A 72 -19.18 -5.33 6.02
C GLY A 72 -20.54 -6.03 6.03
N TRP A 73 -20.89 -6.74 4.96
CA TRP A 73 -22.19 -7.42 4.88
C TRP A 73 -22.35 -8.62 5.85
N PRO A 74 -21.35 -9.49 6.07
CA PRO A 74 -21.44 -10.54 7.08
C PRO A 74 -21.18 -10.05 8.52
N GLY A 75 -21.10 -8.74 8.75
CA GLY A 75 -21.11 -8.15 10.09
C GLY A 75 -19.82 -7.55 10.60
N ALA A 76 -18.76 -7.44 9.80
CA ALA A 76 -17.60 -6.63 10.20
C ALA A 76 -17.97 -5.14 10.18
N ALA A 77 -17.73 -4.43 11.29
CA ALA A 77 -17.93 -2.98 11.32
C ALA A 77 -16.97 -2.29 10.35
N LEU A 78 -17.51 -1.34 9.59
CA LEU A 78 -16.74 -0.43 8.74
C LEU A 78 -16.58 0.91 9.47
N PRO A 79 -15.57 1.74 9.11
CA PRO A 79 -15.29 2.97 9.85
C PRO A 79 -16.44 3.98 9.78
N GLY A 80 -16.74 4.61 10.93
CA GLY A 80 -17.78 5.64 11.02
C GLY A 80 -17.38 6.98 10.38
N ASP A 81 -16.07 7.21 10.21
CA ASP A 81 -15.44 8.38 9.59
C ASP A 81 -14.86 8.07 8.21
N ALA A 82 -15.52 7.17 7.46
CA ALA A 82 -15.04 6.75 6.14
C ALA A 82 -14.84 7.95 5.20
N ILE A 83 -13.70 7.96 4.50
CA ILE A 83 -13.41 8.95 3.46
C ILE A 83 -14.50 8.88 2.39
N GLU A 84 -15.05 10.04 2.03
CA GLU A 84 -16.12 10.17 1.04
C GLU A 84 -15.70 9.67 -0.34
N ALA A 85 -16.69 9.27 -1.13
CA ALA A 85 -16.47 8.87 -2.51
C ALA A 85 -15.97 10.07 -3.34
N HIS A 86 -15.00 9.81 -4.22
CA HIS A 86 -14.43 10.80 -5.13
C HIS A 86 -14.49 10.31 -6.58
N SER A 87 -14.15 11.18 -7.55
CA SER A 87 -14.24 10.84 -8.98
C SER A 87 -13.41 9.63 -9.39
N ASP A 88 -12.29 9.35 -8.70
CA ASP A 88 -11.43 8.18 -8.93
C ASP A 88 -11.90 6.92 -8.20
N ASN A 89 -12.86 7.04 -7.24
CA ASN A 89 -13.49 5.93 -6.53
C ASN A 89 -14.94 6.26 -6.13
N VAL A 90 -15.82 6.24 -7.10
CA VAL A 90 -17.25 6.61 -6.95
C VAL A 90 -18.04 5.70 -5.98
N LYS A 91 -17.51 4.52 -5.65
CA LYS A 91 -18.13 3.57 -4.69
C LYS A 91 -17.61 3.71 -3.26
N GLY A 92 -16.75 4.72 -3.01
CA GLY A 92 -16.18 5.02 -1.69
C GLY A 92 -14.89 4.26 -1.40
N TYR A 93 -14.06 4.84 -0.54
CA TYR A 93 -12.75 4.26 -0.17
C TYR A 93 -12.86 3.24 0.96
N TRP A 94 -13.83 3.40 1.87
CA TRP A 94 -14.00 2.58 3.07
C TRP A 94 -12.75 2.61 3.97
N GLU A 95 -12.00 3.70 3.93
CA GLU A 95 -10.87 4.03 4.79
C GLU A 95 -11.33 5.02 5.85
N SER A 96 -10.87 4.85 7.11
CA SER A 96 -11.04 5.86 8.14
C SER A 96 -10.10 7.04 7.88
N ALA A 97 -10.63 8.26 7.84
CA ALA A 97 -9.84 9.46 7.68
C ALA A 97 -8.83 9.63 8.83
N ALA A 98 -9.23 9.27 10.05
CA ALA A 98 -8.35 9.34 11.23
C ALA A 98 -7.19 8.34 11.15
N ILE A 99 -7.47 7.08 10.71
CA ILE A 99 -6.45 6.03 10.56
C ILE A 99 -5.47 6.43 9.46
N VAL A 100 -5.96 6.84 8.29
CA VAL A 100 -5.13 7.30 7.17
C VAL A 100 -4.17 8.41 7.62
N LYS A 101 -4.67 9.39 8.38
CA LYS A 101 -3.85 10.47 8.93
C LYS A 101 -2.78 9.95 9.90
N ALA A 102 -3.13 9.00 10.77
CA ALA A 102 -2.17 8.42 11.72
C ALA A 102 -1.09 7.58 11.01
N ASP A 103 -1.48 6.81 10.00
CA ASP A 103 -0.61 5.98 9.18
C ASP A 103 0.36 6.84 8.34
N ASP A 104 -0.12 7.91 7.70
CA ASP A 104 0.73 8.87 6.99
C ASP A 104 1.72 9.55 7.96
N GLN A 105 1.30 9.88 9.19
CA GLN A 105 2.20 10.46 10.18
C GLN A 105 3.30 9.50 10.64
N LEU A 106 3.00 8.19 10.77
CA LEU A 106 4.01 7.18 11.06
C LEU A 106 5.04 7.09 9.94
N LEU A 107 4.57 6.95 8.70
CA LEU A 107 5.45 6.90 7.52
C LEU A 107 6.32 8.15 7.41
N ARG A 108 5.74 9.32 7.63
CA ARG A 108 6.44 10.62 7.57
C ARG A 108 7.57 10.73 8.62
N VAL A 109 7.30 10.34 9.87
CA VAL A 109 8.34 10.33 10.92
C VAL A 109 9.45 9.33 10.57
N ALA A 110 9.13 8.23 9.92
CA ALA A 110 10.08 7.27 9.37
C ALA A 110 10.77 7.77 8.07
N ARG A 111 10.51 9.01 7.65
CA ARG A 111 11.02 9.60 6.39
C ARG A 111 10.66 8.77 5.16
N SER A 112 9.44 8.29 5.11
CA SER A 112 8.90 7.48 4.02
C SER A 112 7.45 7.89 3.72
N SER A 113 6.87 7.26 2.72
CA SER A 113 5.46 7.38 2.36
C SER A 113 4.98 6.06 1.77
N TRP A 114 3.67 5.94 1.46
CA TRP A 114 3.17 4.81 0.70
C TRP A 114 3.77 4.74 -0.71
N PHE A 115 4.20 5.89 -1.24
CA PHE A 115 4.80 6.06 -2.57
C PHE A 115 6.32 5.85 -2.57
N ASP A 116 6.91 5.35 -1.49
CA ASP A 116 8.34 5.04 -1.39
C ASP A 116 8.57 3.53 -1.58
N PRO A 117 9.19 3.05 -2.68
CA PRO A 117 9.41 1.63 -2.92
C PRO A 117 10.58 1.04 -2.13
N ARG A 118 11.33 1.85 -1.37
CA ARG A 118 12.45 1.37 -0.54
C ARG A 118 11.94 0.62 0.68
N PRO A 119 12.71 -0.32 1.25
CA PRO A 119 12.36 -0.96 2.52
C PRO A 119 12.12 0.06 3.63
N LEU A 120 11.04 -0.11 4.39
CA LEU A 120 10.75 0.71 5.56
C LEU A 120 11.47 0.14 6.79
N ASP A 121 12.26 0.96 7.47
CA ASP A 121 13.01 0.59 8.67
C ASP A 121 12.56 1.47 9.86
N LEU A 122 11.59 0.97 10.61
CA LEU A 122 11.08 1.64 11.82
C LEU A 122 12.02 1.51 13.03
N SER A 123 13.03 0.62 12.99
CA SER A 123 13.99 0.45 14.09
C SER A 123 14.90 1.68 14.30
N ARG A 124 14.93 2.58 13.31
CA ARG A 124 15.64 3.86 13.38
C ARG A 124 14.92 4.94 14.18
N LEU A 125 13.64 4.72 14.47
CA LEU A 125 12.89 5.66 15.28
C LEU A 125 13.25 5.48 16.76
N GLU A 126 13.31 6.59 17.47
CA GLU A 126 13.38 6.56 18.93
C GLU A 126 12.17 5.78 19.49
N PRO A 127 12.37 4.89 20.49
CA PRO A 127 11.27 4.07 21.02
C PRO A 127 10.07 4.89 21.49
N SER A 128 10.30 6.08 22.06
CA SER A 128 9.23 6.99 22.50
C SER A 128 8.44 7.57 21.32
N ALA A 129 9.11 7.88 20.20
CA ALA A 129 8.47 8.37 19.00
C ALA A 129 7.60 7.27 18.36
N LEU A 130 8.10 6.04 18.25
CA LEU A 130 7.32 4.91 17.75
C LEU A 130 6.12 4.62 18.66
N ARG A 131 6.31 4.64 19.98
CA ARG A 131 5.22 4.49 20.96
C ARG A 131 4.12 5.52 20.71
N SER A 132 4.48 6.79 20.63
CA SER A 132 3.52 7.88 20.37
C SER A 132 2.74 7.68 19.05
N ARG A 133 3.36 7.10 18.00
CA ARG A 133 2.65 6.80 16.74
C ARG A 133 1.69 5.63 16.92
N LYS A 134 2.07 4.57 17.63
CA LYS A 134 1.19 3.45 17.97
C LYS A 134 -0.03 3.92 18.76
N ASP A 135 0.17 4.80 19.77
CA ASP A 135 -0.93 5.39 20.53
C ASP A 135 -1.90 6.16 19.64
N ARG A 136 -1.40 6.95 18.67
CA ARG A 136 -2.24 7.68 17.69
C ARG A 136 -3.01 6.76 16.77
N ILE A 137 -2.41 5.66 16.32
CA ILE A 137 -3.10 4.64 15.51
C ILE A 137 -4.23 4.03 16.35
N TRP A 138 -3.98 3.68 17.60
CA TRP A 138 -5.01 3.12 18.48
C TRP A 138 -6.16 4.10 18.76
N GLU A 139 -5.85 5.37 19.05
CA GLU A 139 -6.85 6.43 19.19
C GLU A 139 -7.75 6.52 17.95
N ALA A 140 -7.14 6.48 16.75
CA ALA A 140 -7.86 6.53 15.49
C ALA A 140 -8.76 5.28 15.28
N VAL A 141 -8.26 4.08 15.60
CA VAL A 141 -9.06 2.83 15.53
C VAL A 141 -10.25 2.90 16.50
N THR A 142 -10.03 3.38 17.72
CA THR A 142 -11.10 3.52 18.71
C THR A 142 -12.15 4.54 18.27
N ALA A 143 -11.72 5.67 17.72
CA ALA A 143 -12.63 6.69 17.21
C ALA A 143 -13.47 6.19 16.02
N ALA A 144 -12.86 5.44 15.10
CA ALA A 144 -13.51 4.96 13.88
C ALA A 144 -14.49 3.81 14.12
N PHE A 145 -14.23 2.93 15.11
CA PHE A 145 -14.97 1.66 15.27
C PHE A 145 -15.62 1.46 16.65
N GLY A 146 -15.33 2.34 17.64
CA GLY A 146 -15.84 2.18 18.99
C GLY A 146 -15.52 0.82 19.59
N ASP A 147 -16.52 0.19 20.22
CA ASP A 147 -16.40 -1.12 20.87
C ASP A 147 -16.86 -2.30 20.02
N ALA A 148 -16.94 -2.12 18.69
CA ALA A 148 -17.36 -3.17 17.78
C ALA A 148 -16.49 -4.46 17.96
N PRO A 149 -17.14 -5.64 18.08
CA PRO A 149 -16.40 -6.89 18.37
C PRO A 149 -15.60 -7.41 17.17
N LEU A 150 -16.04 -7.09 15.95
CA LEU A 150 -15.39 -7.44 14.70
C LEU A 150 -15.31 -6.19 13.82
N ILE A 151 -14.11 -5.80 13.42
CA ILE A 151 -13.88 -4.62 12.58
C ILE A 151 -13.09 -4.98 11.33
N ALA A 152 -13.28 -4.24 10.25
CA ALA A 152 -12.47 -4.34 9.04
C ALA A 152 -11.67 -3.03 8.87
N ILE A 153 -10.36 -3.09 9.09
CA ILE A 153 -9.45 -1.98 8.90
C ILE A 153 -8.88 -2.07 7.48
N LYS A 154 -9.11 -1.04 6.69
CA LYS A 154 -8.61 -0.94 5.33
C LYS A 154 -7.84 0.35 5.15
N ASP A 155 -6.53 0.24 5.03
CA ASP A 155 -5.65 1.25 4.49
C ASP A 155 -4.49 0.55 3.75
N PRO A 156 -4.32 0.75 2.44
CA PRO A 156 -3.21 0.16 1.68
C PRO A 156 -1.83 0.52 2.21
N ARG A 157 -1.66 1.68 2.88
CA ARG A 157 -0.40 2.11 3.52
C ARG A 157 0.08 1.12 4.56
N GLN A 158 -0.84 0.46 5.27
CA GLN A 158 -0.53 -0.51 6.32
C GLN A 158 0.27 -1.70 5.81
N CYS A 159 0.20 -2.02 4.51
CA CYS A 159 1.08 -3.04 3.92
C CYS A 159 2.55 -2.82 4.26
N ARG A 160 2.98 -1.55 4.44
CA ARG A 160 4.36 -1.15 4.71
C ARG A 160 4.82 -1.41 6.15
N PHE A 161 3.89 -1.51 7.11
CA PHE A 161 4.19 -1.62 8.54
C PHE A 161 3.21 -2.51 9.31
N VAL A 162 2.73 -3.56 8.68
CA VAL A 162 1.81 -4.56 9.26
C VAL A 162 2.23 -5.03 10.65
N PRO A 163 3.51 -5.35 10.95
CA PRO A 163 3.92 -5.77 12.29
C PRO A 163 3.56 -4.74 13.37
N THR A 164 3.77 -3.44 13.09
CA THR A 164 3.42 -2.37 14.03
C THR A 164 1.92 -2.28 14.29
N ILE A 165 1.09 -2.49 13.27
CA ILE A 165 -0.37 -2.55 13.43
C ILE A 165 -0.78 -3.73 14.30
N ILE A 166 -0.25 -4.94 14.01
CA ILE A 166 -0.53 -6.15 14.79
C ILE A 166 -0.16 -5.95 16.27
N GLU A 167 1.03 -5.43 16.53
CA GLU A 167 1.51 -5.13 17.89
C GLU A 167 0.60 -4.11 18.58
N THR A 168 0.24 -3.01 17.89
CA THR A 168 -0.64 -1.98 18.44
C THR A 168 -1.99 -2.56 18.85
N LEU A 169 -2.62 -3.37 17.98
CA LEU A 169 -3.89 -4.02 18.27
C LEU A 169 -3.78 -5.02 19.43
N ALA A 170 -2.71 -5.82 19.46
CA ALA A 170 -2.47 -6.81 20.51
C ALA A 170 -2.24 -6.18 21.88
N GLU A 171 -1.51 -5.05 21.98
CA GLU A 171 -1.31 -4.28 23.20
C GLU A 171 -2.64 -3.83 23.83
N HIS A 172 -3.70 -3.74 23.03
CA HIS A 172 -5.04 -3.33 23.46
C HIS A 172 -6.07 -4.48 23.45
N GLY A 173 -5.59 -5.73 23.45
CA GLY A 173 -6.42 -6.93 23.57
C GLY A 173 -7.27 -7.24 22.33
N MET A 174 -6.90 -6.72 21.15
CA MET A 174 -7.57 -7.01 19.88
C MET A 174 -6.76 -8.00 19.05
N ALA A 175 -7.38 -9.12 18.67
CA ALA A 175 -6.75 -10.12 17.82
C ALA A 175 -6.77 -9.67 16.35
N SER A 176 -5.65 -9.90 15.64
CA SER A 176 -5.52 -9.58 14.22
C SER A 176 -5.78 -10.79 13.35
N ARG A 177 -6.54 -10.59 12.27
CA ARG A 177 -6.70 -11.48 11.13
C ARG A 177 -6.37 -10.69 9.86
N ALA A 178 -6.08 -11.34 8.73
CA ALA A 178 -5.71 -10.64 7.53
C ALA A 178 -6.42 -11.16 6.28
N VAL A 179 -6.69 -10.26 5.34
CA VAL A 179 -7.05 -10.63 3.97
C VAL A 179 -6.11 -9.89 3.02
N LEU A 180 -5.39 -10.66 2.19
CA LEU A 180 -4.56 -10.11 1.13
C LEU A 180 -5.39 -10.05 -0.16
N MET A 181 -5.55 -8.83 -0.69
CA MET A 181 -6.25 -8.57 -1.94
C MET A 181 -5.26 -8.50 -3.08
N LEU A 182 -5.36 -9.46 -3.99
CA LEU A 182 -4.56 -9.52 -5.21
C LEU A 182 -5.30 -8.84 -6.36
N ARG A 183 -4.54 -8.27 -7.26
CA ARG A 183 -4.96 -7.84 -8.59
C ARG A 183 -3.76 -7.91 -9.52
N SER A 184 -4.01 -8.11 -10.83
CA SER A 184 -2.97 -8.09 -11.85
C SER A 184 -2.00 -6.91 -11.63
N PRO A 185 -0.68 -7.16 -11.46
CA PRO A 185 0.29 -6.09 -11.25
C PRO A 185 0.30 -5.08 -12.40
N GLN A 186 0.01 -5.52 -13.63
CA GLN A 186 -0.09 -4.65 -14.80
C GLN A 186 -1.30 -3.73 -14.70
N ALA A 187 -2.47 -4.25 -14.30
CA ALA A 187 -3.68 -3.45 -14.13
C ALA A 187 -3.53 -2.43 -13.01
N VAL A 188 -2.90 -2.82 -11.89
CA VAL A 188 -2.57 -1.92 -10.78
C VAL A 188 -1.62 -0.82 -11.24
N ALA A 189 -0.52 -1.18 -11.91
CA ALA A 189 0.49 -0.22 -12.35
C ALA A 189 -0.08 0.80 -13.34
N ARG A 190 -0.89 0.38 -14.33
CA ARG A 190 -1.57 1.31 -15.25
C ARG A 190 -2.51 2.26 -14.50
N SER A 191 -3.26 1.74 -13.53
CA SER A 191 -4.18 2.56 -12.75
C SER A 191 -3.47 3.58 -11.86
N ILE A 192 -2.32 3.23 -11.29
CA ILE A 192 -1.45 4.12 -10.52
C ILE A 192 -0.81 5.15 -11.45
N ALA A 193 -0.21 4.71 -12.56
CA ALA A 193 0.43 5.59 -13.54
C ALA A 193 -0.54 6.66 -14.06
N THR A 194 -1.78 6.29 -14.36
CA THR A 194 -2.82 7.24 -14.81
C THR A 194 -3.24 8.23 -13.72
N ARG A 195 -3.33 7.78 -12.45
CA ARG A 195 -3.80 8.62 -11.35
C ARG A 195 -2.72 9.59 -10.85
N ASP A 196 -1.49 9.07 -10.72
CA ASP A 196 -0.41 9.75 -9.99
C ASP A 196 0.71 10.24 -10.92
N ASP A 197 0.50 10.15 -12.25
CA ASP A 197 1.48 10.54 -13.28
C ASP A 197 2.87 9.95 -13.00
N THR A 198 2.95 8.62 -13.00
CA THR A 198 4.17 7.87 -12.66
C THR A 198 4.52 6.84 -13.73
N THR A 199 5.76 6.38 -13.77
CA THR A 199 6.18 5.33 -14.69
C THR A 199 5.60 3.97 -14.30
N ILE A 200 5.36 3.10 -15.30
CA ILE A 200 4.88 1.74 -15.08
C ILE A 200 5.88 0.93 -14.23
N ALA A 201 7.18 1.09 -14.48
CA ALA A 201 8.24 0.40 -13.73
C ALA A 201 8.20 0.77 -12.24
N PHE A 202 8.06 2.06 -11.93
CA PHE A 202 7.94 2.55 -10.56
C PHE A 202 6.67 2.04 -9.87
N ALA A 203 5.51 2.10 -10.55
CA ALA A 203 4.26 1.58 -10.02
C ALA A 203 4.31 0.06 -9.76
N GLN A 204 5.02 -0.72 -10.60
CA GLN A 204 5.25 -2.14 -10.37
C GLN A 204 6.17 -2.41 -9.17
N LEU A 205 7.20 -1.60 -8.99
CA LEU A 205 8.08 -1.69 -7.83
C LEU A 205 7.34 -1.36 -6.52
N LEU A 206 6.43 -0.37 -6.54
CA LEU A 206 5.51 -0.10 -5.42
C LEU A 206 4.62 -1.30 -5.12
N TRP A 207 4.02 -1.91 -6.17
CA TRP A 207 3.20 -3.11 -6.01
C TRP A 207 3.99 -4.26 -5.37
N LEU A 208 5.20 -4.54 -5.87
CA LEU A 208 6.09 -5.55 -5.29
C LEU A 208 6.32 -5.29 -3.80
N ARG A 209 6.70 -4.07 -3.42
CA ARG A 209 7.02 -3.70 -2.05
C ARG A 209 5.84 -3.90 -1.12
N HIS A 210 4.66 -3.39 -1.47
CA HIS A 210 3.46 -3.54 -0.66
C HIS A 210 3.05 -5.00 -0.47
N MET A 211 3.07 -5.77 -1.56
CA MET A 211 2.64 -7.16 -1.51
C MET A 211 3.62 -8.06 -0.75
N MET A 212 4.93 -7.85 -0.93
CA MET A 212 5.98 -8.59 -0.21
C MET A 212 5.89 -8.36 1.31
N GLU A 213 5.82 -7.10 1.72
CA GLU A 213 5.79 -6.74 3.14
C GLU A 213 4.49 -7.25 3.79
N ALA A 214 3.33 -7.08 3.16
CA ALA A 214 2.06 -7.58 3.65
C ALA A 214 2.01 -9.12 3.73
N GLU A 215 2.48 -9.83 2.71
CA GLU A 215 2.47 -11.29 2.67
C GLU A 215 3.35 -11.87 3.78
N ARG A 216 4.60 -11.42 3.89
CA ARG A 216 5.54 -11.90 4.92
C ARG A 216 5.02 -11.64 6.34
N ALA A 217 4.52 -10.44 6.59
CA ALA A 217 4.08 -10.03 7.93
C ALA A 217 2.81 -10.75 8.41
N THR A 218 2.02 -11.31 7.52
CA THR A 218 0.76 -11.99 7.86
C THR A 218 0.83 -13.50 7.92
N ARG A 219 1.99 -14.12 7.65
CA ARG A 219 2.16 -15.60 7.61
C ARG A 219 1.78 -16.29 8.92
N GLY A 220 1.91 -15.60 10.05
CA GLY A 220 1.55 -16.11 11.38
C GLY A 220 0.10 -15.89 11.80
N LEU A 221 -0.71 -15.24 10.97
CA LEU A 221 -2.10 -14.92 11.26
C LEU A 221 -3.07 -15.91 10.60
N ALA A 222 -4.28 -16.00 11.15
CA ALA A 222 -5.42 -16.50 10.40
C ALA A 222 -5.66 -15.54 9.25
N ARG A 223 -5.46 -15.99 8.00
CA ARG A 223 -5.55 -15.13 6.82
C ARG A 223 -6.22 -15.82 5.63
N ALA A 224 -6.74 -15.01 4.72
CA ALA A 224 -7.19 -15.43 3.40
C ALA A 224 -6.45 -14.62 2.32
N VAL A 225 -6.21 -15.25 1.17
CA VAL A 225 -5.70 -14.59 -0.03
C VAL A 225 -6.76 -14.68 -1.11
N VAL A 226 -7.18 -13.55 -1.66
CA VAL A 226 -8.27 -13.46 -2.63
C VAL A 226 -7.86 -12.53 -3.77
N SER A 227 -8.39 -12.75 -4.99
CA SER A 227 -8.14 -11.87 -6.12
C SER A 227 -9.36 -11.04 -6.49
N PHE A 228 -9.11 -9.84 -7.02
CA PHE A 228 -10.14 -8.94 -7.50
C PHE A 228 -10.95 -9.57 -8.64
N GLU A 229 -10.27 -10.26 -9.52
CA GLU A 229 -10.85 -10.96 -10.67
C GLU A 229 -11.82 -12.05 -10.20
N ALA A 230 -11.37 -12.93 -9.29
CA ALA A 230 -12.22 -13.99 -8.73
C ALA A 230 -13.41 -13.43 -7.94
N MET A 231 -13.22 -12.28 -7.26
CA MET A 231 -14.31 -11.61 -6.55
C MET A 231 -15.38 -11.07 -7.50
N LEU A 232 -14.99 -10.52 -8.65
CA LEU A 232 -15.93 -10.03 -9.66
C LEU A 232 -16.59 -11.18 -10.47
N ASP A 233 -15.87 -12.29 -10.69
CA ASP A 233 -16.41 -13.46 -11.38
C ASP A 233 -17.41 -14.24 -10.51
N GLY A 234 -17.24 -14.19 -9.18
CA GLY A 234 -18.12 -14.90 -8.27
C GLY A 234 -17.83 -14.57 -6.80
N TRP A 235 -18.34 -13.46 -6.30
CA TRP A 235 -18.12 -13.00 -4.95
C TRP A 235 -18.46 -14.04 -3.87
N ARG A 236 -19.41 -14.96 -4.15
CA ARG A 236 -19.78 -16.02 -3.21
C ARG A 236 -18.60 -16.95 -2.89
N TYR A 237 -17.76 -17.23 -3.89
CA TYR A 237 -16.51 -17.99 -3.67
C TYR A 237 -15.53 -17.21 -2.79
N THR A 238 -15.34 -15.93 -3.07
CA THR A 238 -14.52 -15.05 -2.23
C THR A 238 -15.08 -14.96 -0.81
N ALA A 239 -16.40 -14.73 -0.66
CA ALA A 239 -17.06 -14.66 0.64
C ALA A 239 -16.88 -15.96 1.45
N ALA A 240 -16.98 -17.14 0.81
CA ALA A 240 -16.75 -18.43 1.48
C ALA A 240 -15.33 -18.53 2.06
N LYS A 241 -14.31 -18.04 1.35
CA LYS A 241 -12.93 -17.96 1.87
C LYS A 241 -12.79 -17.02 3.08
N LEU A 242 -13.68 -16.05 3.23
CA LEU A 242 -13.66 -15.10 4.33
C LEU A 242 -14.41 -15.58 5.59
N LEU A 243 -15.28 -16.58 5.47
CA LEU A 243 -16.06 -17.10 6.63
C LEU A 243 -15.21 -17.51 7.83
N PRO A 244 -14.05 -18.20 7.67
CA PRO A 244 -13.18 -18.52 8.80
C PRO A 244 -12.65 -17.27 9.54
N LEU A 245 -12.61 -16.13 8.87
CA LEU A 245 -12.12 -14.87 9.44
C LEU A 245 -13.23 -14.05 10.09
N THR A 246 -14.46 -14.14 9.58
CA THR A 246 -15.59 -13.35 10.08
C THR A 246 -16.41 -14.10 11.14
N GLY A 247 -16.44 -15.43 11.09
CA GLY A 247 -17.35 -16.25 11.88
C GLY A 247 -18.82 -16.09 11.47
N GLY A 248 -19.07 -15.39 10.34
CA GLY A 248 -20.41 -15.11 9.83
C GLY A 248 -20.96 -16.22 8.93
N MET A 249 -22.04 -15.90 8.24
CA MET A 249 -22.67 -16.74 7.22
C MET A 249 -22.59 -16.07 5.86
N LEU A 250 -22.73 -16.87 4.79
CA LEU A 250 -22.84 -16.33 3.44
C LEU A 250 -24.08 -15.45 3.34
N PRO A 251 -23.96 -14.24 2.79
CA PRO A 251 -25.11 -13.37 2.54
C PRO A 251 -26.11 -14.01 1.58
N GLU A 252 -27.39 -13.92 1.91
CA GLU A 252 -28.52 -14.44 1.13
C GLU A 252 -29.58 -13.35 0.90
N GLY A 253 -30.58 -13.64 0.08
CA GLY A 253 -31.73 -12.77 -0.15
C GLY A 253 -31.34 -11.37 -0.64
N GLU A 254 -31.92 -10.33 -0.01
CA GLU A 254 -31.70 -8.92 -0.38
C GLU A 254 -30.23 -8.51 -0.23
N THR A 255 -29.53 -9.03 0.78
CA THR A 255 -28.12 -8.75 0.98
C THR A 255 -27.29 -9.30 -0.19
N ALA A 256 -27.57 -10.52 -0.64
CA ALA A 256 -26.89 -11.09 -1.80
C ALA A 256 -27.17 -10.27 -3.07
N ALA A 257 -28.40 -9.83 -3.28
CA ALA A 257 -28.78 -8.97 -4.42
C ALA A 257 -28.08 -7.60 -4.36
N ALA A 258 -27.91 -7.02 -3.18
CA ALA A 258 -27.15 -5.78 -2.99
C ALA A 258 -25.68 -5.97 -3.35
N ILE A 259 -25.06 -7.10 -3.01
CA ILE A 259 -23.67 -7.43 -3.38
C ILE A 259 -23.57 -7.64 -4.90
N ASP A 260 -24.50 -8.38 -5.50
CA ASP A 260 -24.53 -8.60 -6.95
C ASP A 260 -24.61 -7.25 -7.71
N SER A 261 -25.39 -6.29 -7.22
CA SER A 261 -25.47 -4.94 -7.79
C SER A 261 -24.22 -4.09 -7.54
N PHE A 262 -23.54 -4.28 -6.41
CA PHE A 262 -22.34 -3.51 -6.05
C PHE A 262 -21.11 -3.98 -6.83
N LEU A 263 -20.92 -5.29 -6.97
CA LEU A 263 -19.78 -5.91 -7.66
C LEU A 263 -20.06 -6.07 -9.16
N ASP A 264 -20.23 -4.95 -9.85
CA ASP A 264 -20.44 -4.92 -11.29
C ASP A 264 -19.15 -5.30 -12.05
N PRO A 265 -19.18 -6.20 -13.03
CA PRO A 265 -18.05 -6.48 -13.92
C PRO A 265 -17.47 -5.23 -14.62
N ALA A 266 -18.26 -4.16 -14.80
CA ALA A 266 -17.79 -2.87 -15.30
C ALA A 266 -16.71 -2.21 -14.42
N LEU A 267 -16.47 -2.68 -13.19
CA LEU A 267 -15.36 -2.27 -12.35
C LEU A 267 -13.98 -2.67 -12.89
N ARG A 268 -13.92 -3.51 -13.93
CA ARG A 268 -12.68 -3.85 -14.65
C ARG A 268 -12.30 -2.74 -15.61
N HIS A 269 -11.73 -1.64 -15.11
CA HIS A 269 -11.38 -0.48 -15.94
C HIS A 269 -10.12 -0.67 -16.79
N HIS A 270 -9.26 -1.64 -16.47
CA HIS A 270 -8.01 -1.88 -17.20
C HIS A 270 -7.92 -3.36 -17.60
N ALA A 271 -7.70 -3.59 -18.90
CA ALA A 271 -7.47 -4.93 -19.41
C ALA A 271 -6.21 -5.54 -18.78
N GLU A 272 -6.30 -6.80 -18.41
CA GLU A 272 -5.18 -7.56 -17.85
C GLU A 272 -4.13 -7.90 -18.92
N ASP A 273 -4.57 -7.91 -20.19
CA ASP A 273 -3.79 -8.34 -21.35
C ASP A 273 -3.03 -7.17 -21.98
N GLY A 274 -1.74 -7.26 -21.98
CA GLY A 274 -0.83 -6.39 -22.67
C GLY A 274 0.61 -6.62 -22.20
N PRO A 275 1.61 -6.32 -23.04
CA PRO A 275 3.00 -6.44 -22.63
C PRO A 275 3.22 -5.63 -21.35
N SER A 276 4.00 -6.17 -20.44
CA SER A 276 4.31 -5.52 -19.16
C SER A 276 5.02 -4.16 -19.35
N GLY A 277 5.67 -3.98 -20.50
CA GLY A 277 6.53 -2.83 -20.77
C GLY A 277 7.75 -2.75 -19.84
N LEU A 278 8.01 -3.83 -19.10
CA LEU A 278 9.12 -3.92 -18.16
C LEU A 278 10.30 -4.61 -18.81
N GLU A 279 11.49 -4.14 -18.47
CA GLU A 279 12.74 -4.80 -18.80
C GLU A 279 13.17 -5.81 -17.73
N GLU A 280 14.02 -6.76 -18.10
CA GLU A 280 14.66 -7.65 -17.13
C GLU A 280 15.70 -6.86 -16.30
N PRO A 281 15.87 -7.18 -15.00
CA PRO A 281 15.31 -8.32 -14.28
C PRO A 281 13.93 -8.09 -13.63
N LEU A 282 13.38 -6.87 -13.68
CA LEU A 282 12.13 -6.51 -13.00
C LEU A 282 10.94 -7.33 -13.54
N ALA A 283 10.85 -7.50 -14.86
CA ALA A 283 9.78 -8.28 -15.49
C ALA A 283 9.67 -9.70 -14.91
N GLY A 284 10.81 -10.40 -14.82
CA GLY A 284 10.86 -11.76 -14.27
C GLY A 284 10.57 -11.83 -12.77
N ILE A 285 10.96 -10.81 -12.00
CA ILE A 285 10.66 -10.75 -10.56
C ILE A 285 9.17 -10.51 -10.34
N VAL A 286 8.56 -9.56 -11.05
CA VAL A 286 7.11 -9.27 -10.97
C VAL A 286 6.30 -10.50 -11.33
N ALA A 287 6.67 -11.21 -12.42
CA ALA A 287 6.00 -12.43 -12.83
C ALA A 287 6.09 -13.52 -11.75
N ALA A 288 7.27 -13.76 -11.18
CA ALA A 288 7.48 -14.78 -10.15
C ALA A 288 6.69 -14.46 -8.86
N VAL A 289 6.68 -13.21 -8.43
CA VAL A 289 5.89 -12.77 -7.25
C VAL A 289 4.40 -12.88 -7.52
N ARG A 290 3.93 -12.46 -8.71
CA ARG A 290 2.54 -12.64 -9.11
C ARG A 290 2.14 -14.11 -9.02
N ASP A 291 2.87 -14.99 -9.69
CA ASP A 291 2.54 -16.41 -9.77
C ASP A 291 2.54 -17.07 -8.39
N GLY A 292 3.49 -16.73 -7.54
CA GLY A 292 3.55 -17.18 -6.14
C GLY A 292 2.35 -16.69 -5.30
N LEU A 293 1.95 -15.43 -5.44
CA LEU A 293 0.78 -14.90 -4.73
C LEU A 293 -0.53 -15.53 -5.22
N TRP A 294 -0.68 -15.80 -6.52
CA TRP A 294 -1.85 -16.52 -7.04
C TRP A 294 -1.86 -17.98 -6.58
N ALA A 295 -0.70 -18.64 -6.47
CA ALA A 295 -0.61 -19.97 -5.86
C ALA A 295 -1.07 -19.96 -4.40
N LEU A 296 -0.71 -18.94 -3.61
CA LEU A 296 -1.23 -18.76 -2.24
C LEU A 296 -2.75 -18.56 -2.21
N ALA A 297 -3.33 -17.88 -3.20
CA ALA A 297 -4.78 -17.71 -3.27
C ALA A 297 -5.51 -19.05 -3.48
N GLU A 298 -4.88 -20.02 -4.17
CA GLU A 298 -5.39 -21.37 -4.30
C GLU A 298 -5.10 -22.19 -3.04
N ARG A 299 -3.86 -22.14 -2.52
CA ARG A 299 -3.44 -22.88 -1.34
C ARG A 299 -2.29 -22.18 -0.61
N ASP A 300 -2.56 -21.71 0.60
CA ASP A 300 -1.56 -21.08 1.46
C ASP A 300 -0.75 -22.12 2.22
N ASP A 301 0.23 -22.70 1.56
CA ASP A 301 1.11 -23.74 2.10
C ASP A 301 2.60 -23.35 2.13
N ALA A 302 3.43 -24.23 2.67
CA ALA A 302 4.86 -23.99 2.80
C ALA A 302 5.59 -23.87 1.45
N ASP A 303 5.17 -24.64 0.44
CA ASP A 303 5.81 -24.68 -0.87
C ASP A 303 5.56 -23.36 -1.62
N SER A 304 4.32 -22.87 -1.60
CA SER A 304 3.94 -21.58 -2.19
C SER A 304 4.69 -20.40 -1.54
N ARG A 305 4.85 -20.45 -0.19
CA ARG A 305 5.62 -19.45 0.55
C ARG A 305 7.11 -19.51 0.23
N ALA A 306 7.69 -20.71 0.10
CA ALA A 306 9.09 -20.89 -0.27
C ALA A 306 9.39 -20.34 -1.68
N ALA A 307 8.49 -20.57 -2.64
CA ALA A 307 8.62 -19.99 -3.99
C ALA A 307 8.61 -18.46 -3.97
N LEU A 308 7.75 -17.84 -3.15
CA LEU A 308 7.76 -16.39 -2.94
C LEU A 308 9.05 -15.91 -2.29
N ASP A 309 9.59 -16.61 -1.29
CA ASP A 309 10.85 -16.23 -0.64
C ASP A 309 12.01 -16.18 -1.63
N VAL A 310 12.07 -17.11 -2.59
CA VAL A 310 13.06 -17.08 -3.69
C VAL A 310 12.87 -15.83 -4.56
N ALA A 311 11.62 -15.50 -4.93
CA ALA A 311 11.35 -14.32 -5.75
C ALA A 311 11.68 -13.01 -5.01
N TYR A 312 11.35 -12.94 -3.72
CA TYR A 312 11.68 -11.79 -2.88
C TYR A 312 13.18 -11.62 -2.69
N ALA A 313 13.92 -12.71 -2.45
CA ALA A 313 15.39 -12.67 -2.34
C ALA A 313 16.05 -12.15 -3.62
N ARG A 314 15.49 -12.45 -4.81
CA ARG A 314 15.97 -11.89 -6.07
C ARG A 314 15.85 -10.37 -6.13
N LEU A 315 14.72 -9.80 -5.68
CA LEU A 315 14.56 -8.35 -5.62
C LEU A 315 15.52 -7.72 -4.59
N GLU A 316 15.64 -8.32 -3.43
CA GLU A 316 16.52 -7.83 -2.35
C GLU A 316 18.00 -7.89 -2.70
N ALA A 317 18.41 -8.82 -3.58
CA ALA A 317 19.77 -8.92 -4.10
C ALA A 317 20.12 -7.84 -5.13
N LEU A 318 19.16 -7.05 -5.60
CA LEU A 318 19.31 -6.04 -6.63
C LEU A 318 18.96 -4.62 -6.12
N PRO A 319 19.62 -4.09 -5.08
CA PRO A 319 19.28 -2.78 -4.53
C PRO A 319 19.43 -1.65 -5.56
N TRP A 320 20.37 -1.78 -6.50
CA TRP A 320 20.58 -0.83 -7.59
C TRP A 320 19.37 -0.71 -8.53
N LEU A 321 18.59 -1.79 -8.71
CA LEU A 321 17.41 -1.78 -9.57
C LEU A 321 16.34 -0.81 -9.05
N ALA A 322 16.15 -0.78 -7.73
CA ALA A 322 15.23 0.17 -7.11
C ALA A 322 15.73 1.61 -7.27
N ASP A 323 17.03 1.83 -7.11
CA ASP A 323 17.64 3.16 -7.26
C ASP A 323 17.52 3.67 -8.71
N ASP A 324 17.76 2.81 -9.70
CA ASP A 324 17.61 3.16 -11.13
C ASP A 324 16.17 3.52 -11.48
N ILE A 325 15.19 2.72 -11.02
CA ILE A 325 13.77 2.97 -11.26
C ILE A 325 13.32 4.28 -10.59
N ILE A 326 13.77 4.55 -9.36
CA ILE A 326 13.49 5.82 -8.67
C ILE A 326 14.10 6.99 -9.44
N HIS A 327 15.31 6.82 -9.98
CA HIS A 327 15.96 7.85 -10.79
C HIS A 327 15.19 8.16 -12.08
N ASP A 328 14.66 7.14 -12.74
CA ASP A 328 13.84 7.27 -13.93
C ASP A 328 12.51 7.96 -13.62
N GLU A 329 11.89 7.62 -12.50
CA GLU A 329 10.68 8.28 -12.01
C GLU A 329 10.92 9.78 -11.75
N LEU A 330 12.03 10.13 -11.10
CA LEU A 330 12.38 11.53 -10.86
C LEU A 330 12.66 12.30 -12.16
N ARG A 331 13.18 11.63 -13.19
CA ARG A 331 13.33 12.24 -14.54
C ARG A 331 11.99 12.43 -15.23
N HIS A 332 11.11 11.44 -15.14
CA HIS A 332 9.76 11.52 -15.70
C HIS A 332 8.99 12.72 -15.14
N ARG A 333 8.97 12.90 -13.83
CA ARG A 333 8.30 14.04 -13.17
C ARG A 333 8.85 15.40 -13.60
N ARG A 334 10.17 15.52 -13.76
CA ARG A 334 10.79 16.77 -14.24
C ARG A 334 10.38 17.15 -15.66
N THR A 335 10.26 16.16 -16.56
CA THR A 335 9.85 16.41 -17.95
C THR A 335 8.37 16.73 -18.07
N GLY A 336 7.50 16.09 -17.27
CA GLY A 336 6.07 16.36 -17.21
C GLY A 336 5.73 17.76 -16.70
N GLU A 337 6.44 18.25 -15.70
CA GLU A 337 6.25 19.61 -15.16
C GLU A 337 6.65 20.69 -16.18
N SER A 338 7.64 20.41 -17.05
CA SER A 338 8.05 21.35 -18.12
C SER A 338 7.00 21.50 -19.22
N GLU A 339 6.15 20.51 -19.46
CA GLU A 339 5.07 20.57 -20.46
C GLU A 339 3.78 21.23 -19.92
N ALA A 340 3.58 21.25 -18.60
CA ALA A 340 2.36 21.79 -17.97
C ALA A 340 2.37 23.32 -17.78
N VAL A 341 3.47 24.03 -18.05
CA VAL A 341 3.61 25.49 -17.80
C VAL A 341 3.10 26.36 -18.95
N ALA A 342 2.22 25.90 -19.80
CA ALA A 342 1.63 26.69 -20.88
C ALA A 342 0.16 27.09 -20.63
N VAL A 343 -0.21 27.56 -19.42
CA VAL A 343 -1.48 28.27 -19.18
C VAL A 343 -1.24 29.42 -18.20
N PRO A 344 -1.39 30.67 -18.58
CA PRO A 344 -1.28 31.82 -17.66
C PRO A 344 -2.53 31.89 -16.78
N ALA A 345 -2.41 31.64 -15.49
CA ALA A 345 -3.43 32.00 -14.52
C ALA A 345 -3.13 33.38 -13.93
N GLU A 346 -4.12 34.27 -13.98
CA GLU A 346 -4.05 35.60 -13.35
C GLU A 346 -3.89 35.48 -11.82
N PRO A 347 -3.06 36.33 -11.20
CA PRO A 347 -2.82 36.27 -9.77
C PRO A 347 -3.95 36.96 -8.98
N GLN A 348 -4.59 36.22 -8.07
CA GLN A 348 -5.41 36.86 -7.02
C GLN A 348 -4.53 37.28 -5.83
N PRO A 349 -4.74 38.44 -5.22
CA PRO A 349 -3.87 38.94 -4.16
C PRO A 349 -4.17 38.25 -2.81
N VAL A 350 -3.21 37.50 -2.30
CA VAL A 350 -3.20 37.04 -0.91
C VAL A 350 -2.48 38.09 -0.05
N ILE A 351 -3.20 38.68 0.89
CA ILE A 351 -2.66 39.61 1.87
C ILE A 351 -1.86 38.84 2.89
N ALA A 352 -0.54 38.93 2.87
CA ALA A 352 0.36 38.34 3.84
C ALA A 352 0.55 39.25 5.09
N PRO A 353 0.71 38.66 6.32
CA PRO A 353 1.07 39.45 7.49
C PRO A 353 2.50 40.01 7.42
N PRO A 354 2.83 41.05 8.16
CA PRO A 354 4.10 41.82 7.98
C PRO A 354 5.32 40.96 8.37
N ARG A 355 6.25 40.88 7.41
CA ARG A 355 7.55 40.19 7.56
C ARG A 355 8.53 41.01 8.40
N GLN A 356 9.18 40.37 9.36
CA GLN A 356 10.41 40.92 9.93
C GLN A 356 11.53 40.77 8.88
N SER A 357 12.23 41.87 8.60
CA SER A 357 13.24 41.99 7.54
C SER A 357 14.50 41.22 7.91
N MET A 358 14.72 40.08 7.27
CA MET A 358 16.03 39.44 7.20
C MET A 358 16.85 39.92 6.01
N PRO A 359 18.19 39.83 6.05
CA PRO A 359 19.02 40.32 4.91
C PRO A 359 18.69 39.54 3.62
N ALA A 360 18.69 40.25 2.50
CA ALA A 360 18.41 39.64 1.19
C ALA A 360 19.40 38.54 0.85
N PRO A 361 18.96 37.45 0.19
CA PRO A 361 19.82 36.34 -0.20
C PRO A 361 20.97 36.83 -1.09
N THR A 362 22.14 36.21 -0.95
CA THR A 362 23.28 36.50 -1.85
C THR A 362 22.95 36.07 -3.27
N PRO A 363 23.55 36.68 -4.31
CA PRO A 363 23.25 36.34 -5.72
C PRO A 363 23.32 34.85 -6.02
N GLY A 364 24.29 34.11 -5.48
CA GLY A 364 24.41 32.67 -5.67
C GLY A 364 23.33 31.85 -4.93
N GLN A 365 22.78 32.35 -3.82
CA GLN A 365 21.66 31.70 -3.14
C GLN A 365 20.35 31.85 -3.92
N ALA A 366 20.12 33.03 -4.51
CA ALA A 366 18.95 33.28 -5.34
C ALA A 366 18.95 32.38 -6.59
N GLU A 367 20.11 32.20 -7.23
CA GLU A 367 20.28 31.26 -8.37
C GLU A 367 20.03 29.80 -7.94
N ALA A 368 20.55 29.37 -6.78
CA ALA A 368 20.31 28.00 -6.27
C ALA A 368 18.83 27.76 -5.92
N VAL A 369 18.14 28.76 -5.33
CA VAL A 369 16.70 28.67 -5.07
C VAL A 369 15.91 28.55 -6.36
N ALA A 370 16.24 29.34 -7.38
CA ALA A 370 15.60 29.28 -8.69
C ALA A 370 15.84 27.90 -9.35
N MET A 371 17.09 27.42 -9.35
CA MET A 371 17.44 26.12 -9.90
C MET A 371 16.70 24.97 -9.24
N ILE A 372 16.59 24.96 -7.90
CA ILE A 372 15.85 23.90 -7.16
C ILE A 372 14.34 24.02 -7.46
N ARG A 373 13.80 25.22 -7.52
CA ARG A 373 12.38 25.45 -7.85
C ARG A 373 12.06 24.93 -9.26
N ASP A 374 12.92 25.25 -10.22
CA ASP A 374 12.75 24.86 -11.63
C ASP A 374 13.07 23.38 -11.87
N SER A 375 13.74 22.71 -10.92
CA SER A 375 14.09 21.30 -11.06
C SER A 375 12.93 20.33 -10.80
N GLY A 376 11.83 20.77 -10.17
CA GLY A 376 10.74 19.90 -9.73
C GLY A 376 11.14 18.85 -8.66
N LEU A 377 12.36 18.92 -8.13
CA LEU A 377 12.88 17.98 -7.13
C LEU A 377 12.55 18.39 -5.69
N PHE A 378 11.82 19.50 -5.52
CA PHE A 378 11.42 20.03 -4.23
C PHE A 378 9.89 20.06 -4.11
N ASP A 379 9.33 19.20 -3.28
CA ASP A 379 7.89 19.22 -2.97
C ASP A 379 7.64 20.18 -1.80
N VAL A 380 7.23 21.40 -2.12
CA VAL A 380 6.97 22.47 -1.14
C VAL A 380 5.88 22.07 -0.16
N ALA A 381 4.79 21.46 -0.64
CA ALA A 381 3.66 21.06 0.20
C ALA A 381 4.07 19.95 1.17
N TRP A 382 4.73 18.94 0.66
CA TRP A 382 5.27 17.86 1.48
C TRP A 382 6.31 18.34 2.48
N TYR A 383 7.18 19.26 2.08
CA TYR A 383 8.24 19.80 2.93
C TYR A 383 7.68 20.58 4.12
N LEU A 384 6.72 21.49 3.88
CA LEU A 384 6.04 22.26 4.93
C LEU A 384 5.26 21.36 5.90
N ASP A 385 4.61 20.34 5.36
CA ASP A 385 3.83 19.39 6.17
C ASP A 385 4.74 18.42 6.97
N SER A 386 5.91 18.07 6.40
CA SER A 386 6.88 17.17 7.06
C SER A 386 7.71 17.85 8.14
N TYR A 387 7.91 19.17 8.04
CA TYR A 387 8.77 19.94 8.94
C TYR A 387 8.05 21.20 9.43
N PRO A 388 7.24 21.11 10.51
CA PRO A 388 6.43 22.24 10.99
C PRO A 388 7.26 23.47 11.37
N ASP A 389 8.51 23.28 11.81
CA ASP A 389 9.45 24.37 12.13
C ASP A 389 9.82 25.25 10.92
N VAL A 390 9.57 24.77 9.71
CA VAL A 390 9.78 25.57 8.48
C VAL A 390 8.79 26.71 8.41
N ALA A 391 7.50 26.45 8.72
CA ALA A 391 6.46 27.49 8.72
C ALA A 391 6.77 28.59 9.75
N ASP A 392 7.29 28.20 10.92
CA ASP A 392 7.67 29.12 12.01
C ASP A 392 8.93 29.96 11.65
N SER A 393 9.77 29.47 10.73
CA SER A 393 11.01 30.17 10.33
C SER A 393 10.76 31.44 9.52
N GLY A 394 9.61 31.57 8.86
CA GLY A 394 9.29 32.67 7.96
C GLY A 394 10.10 32.74 6.66
N LEU A 395 10.95 31.71 6.40
CA LEU A 395 11.73 31.59 5.17
C LEU A 395 10.90 30.94 4.06
N ASP A 396 11.26 31.20 2.80
CA ASP A 396 10.81 30.37 1.67
C ASP A 396 11.25 28.92 1.92
N PRO A 397 10.41 27.91 1.69
CA PRO A 397 10.75 26.49 2.01
C PRO A 397 12.03 26.00 1.33
N ILE A 398 12.32 26.43 0.10
CA ILE A 398 13.55 26.06 -0.60
C ILE A 398 14.76 26.77 0.03
N GLU A 399 14.58 28.04 0.37
CA GLU A 399 15.63 28.81 1.09
C GLU A 399 15.91 28.23 2.47
N HIS A 400 14.88 27.82 3.21
CA HIS A 400 15.02 27.11 4.48
C HIS A 400 15.80 25.80 4.29
N TYR A 401 15.47 25.03 3.24
CA TYR A 401 16.18 23.79 2.95
C TYR A 401 17.68 24.01 2.71
N LEU A 402 18.01 24.98 1.87
CA LEU A 402 19.41 25.29 1.54
C LEU A 402 20.22 25.82 2.73
N THR A 403 19.59 26.58 3.62
CA THR A 403 20.30 27.25 4.73
C THR A 403 20.30 26.44 6.03
N ILE A 404 19.23 25.68 6.29
CA ILE A 404 19.00 25.00 7.57
C ILE A 404 18.68 23.51 7.36
N GLY A 405 17.72 23.23 6.47
CA GLY A 405 17.10 21.91 6.35
C GLY A 405 18.07 20.83 5.91
N ALA A 406 18.91 21.09 4.91
CA ALA A 406 19.89 20.13 4.41
C ALA A 406 20.90 19.73 5.51
N ALA A 407 21.36 20.69 6.33
CA ALA A 407 22.26 20.43 7.46
C ALA A 407 21.58 19.61 8.56
N LYS A 408 20.27 19.81 8.78
CA LYS A 408 19.45 18.98 9.68
C LYS A 408 19.09 17.61 9.09
N GLY A 409 19.46 17.34 7.84
CA GLY A 409 19.09 16.10 7.13
C GLY A 409 17.62 16.06 6.70
N TYR A 410 16.96 17.22 6.57
CA TYR A 410 15.61 17.30 6.01
C TYR A 410 15.64 16.93 4.52
N ASN A 411 14.64 16.21 4.07
CA ASN A 411 14.52 15.82 2.68
C ASN A 411 13.68 16.86 1.93
N PRO A 412 14.01 17.24 0.70
CA PRO A 412 13.22 18.17 -0.09
C PRO A 412 11.99 17.52 -0.76
N HIS A 413 11.96 16.19 -0.82
CA HIS A 413 10.93 15.39 -1.46
C HIS A 413 10.92 13.98 -0.83
N PRO A 414 9.78 13.26 -0.77
CA PRO A 414 9.71 11.91 -0.18
C PRO A 414 10.67 10.88 -0.79
N LEU A 415 11.04 11.05 -2.05
CA LEU A 415 11.98 10.15 -2.76
C LEU A 415 13.43 10.60 -2.69
N PHE A 416 13.78 11.72 -2.04
CA PHE A 416 15.14 12.24 -1.94
C PHE A 416 15.68 12.09 -0.51
N ASP A 417 16.77 11.36 -0.36
CA ASP A 417 17.49 11.21 0.93
C ASP A 417 18.72 12.14 0.97
N THR A 418 18.56 13.30 1.60
CA THR A 418 19.64 14.31 1.79
C THR A 418 20.87 13.70 2.44
N GLY A 419 20.69 12.84 3.44
CA GLY A 419 21.81 12.18 4.12
C GLY A 419 22.57 11.20 3.23
N PHE A 420 21.86 10.44 2.42
CA PHE A 420 22.47 9.53 1.43
C PHE A 420 23.24 10.34 0.39
N TYR A 421 22.64 11.37 -0.17
CA TYR A 421 23.29 12.24 -1.15
C TYR A 421 24.58 12.88 -0.60
N ALA A 422 24.52 13.43 0.60
CA ALA A 422 25.67 14.04 1.25
C ALA A 422 26.82 13.02 1.45
N ARG A 423 26.50 11.77 1.84
CA ARG A 423 27.51 10.71 1.97
C ARG A 423 28.12 10.31 0.62
N GLN A 424 27.34 10.26 -0.43
CA GLN A 424 27.80 9.96 -1.79
C GLN A 424 28.74 11.05 -2.32
N MET A 425 28.37 12.32 -2.11
CA MET A 425 29.22 13.46 -2.51
C MET A 425 30.54 13.48 -1.75
N ALA A 426 30.52 13.22 -0.44
CA ALA A 426 31.73 13.12 0.38
C ALA A 426 32.67 12.00 -0.14
N ARG A 427 32.12 10.85 -0.53
CA ARG A 427 32.90 9.73 -1.12
C ARG A 427 33.50 10.11 -2.46
N ARG A 428 32.74 10.80 -3.36
CA ARG A 428 33.24 11.25 -4.65
C ARG A 428 34.36 12.27 -4.53
N LEU A 429 34.20 13.25 -3.64
CA LEU A 429 35.23 14.24 -3.36
C LEU A 429 36.51 13.60 -2.78
N ALA A 430 36.37 12.63 -1.88
CA ALA A 430 37.49 11.87 -1.33
C ALA A 430 38.21 11.02 -2.39
N ALA A 431 37.49 10.61 -3.46
CA ALA A 431 38.06 9.86 -4.59
C ALA A 431 38.63 10.77 -5.72
N GLY A 432 38.69 12.09 -5.54
CA GLY A 432 39.22 13.03 -6.51
C GLY A 432 38.28 13.36 -7.67
N GLY A 433 36.98 13.04 -7.57
CA GLY A 433 35.98 13.39 -8.59
C GLY A 433 35.47 14.83 -8.43
N ALA A 434 35.18 15.52 -9.54
CA ALA A 434 34.54 16.83 -9.51
C ALA A 434 33.09 16.71 -8.97
N PRO A 435 32.57 17.72 -8.27
CA PRO A 435 31.15 17.80 -7.93
C PRO A 435 30.32 17.86 -9.22
N ALA A 436 29.28 17.02 -9.30
CA ALA A 436 28.35 16.99 -10.44
C ALA A 436 27.38 18.17 -10.39
#